data_57e4440bf2aacfff45392724c6d1409e
#
_entry.id   57e4440bf2aacfff45392724c6d1409e
#
_cell.length_a   1.000
_cell.length_b   1.000
_cell.length_c   1.000
_cell.angle_alpha   90.00
_cell.angle_beta   90.00
_cell.angle_gamma   90.00
#
_symmetry.space_group_name_H-M   'P 1'
#
loop_
_entity.id
_entity.type
_entity.pdbx_description
1 polymer ?
#
loop_
_entity_poly.entity_id
_entity_poly.type
_entity_poly.pdbx_seq_one_letter_code
_entity_poly.pdbx_strand_id
1 'polypeptide(L)'
;KRTGAKIAAFSPFPKADEVNIELDVVLSDGDTIDGTEFRLEALHTPGHAPNHLCFWLDEERALFTGDHVLNGTTTVVNPQRGGDMVQYLESLERLRKLRRVARICPGHGDVMDDPTAVLEEYVAHRKMRERQILKLLRAKPATIPKIVSTLYTETPDGLIEMSRRQVHAHLLKLKAEGKVSGSGAKTSWTIS
;
A
#
# COMPACT_ATOMS: atom_id res chain seq x y z
N LYS A 1 -18.63 -1.78 22.40
CA LYS A 1 -19.61 -1.98 23.51
C LYS A 1 -19.92 -0.68 24.29
N ARG A 2 -19.03 0.32 24.30
CA ARG A 2 -19.27 1.62 25.02
C ARG A 2 -20.25 2.54 24.29
N THR A 3 -20.33 2.48 22.97
CA THR A 3 -21.12 3.40 22.15
C THR A 3 -22.30 2.72 21.43
N GLY A 4 -22.34 1.38 21.38
CA GLY A 4 -23.28 0.64 20.56
C GLY A 4 -23.01 0.71 19.04
N ALA A 5 -21.92 1.35 18.64
CA ALA A 5 -21.53 1.41 17.23
C ALA A 5 -21.20 0.02 16.69
N LYS A 6 -21.64 -0.24 15.47
CA LYS A 6 -21.31 -1.45 14.73
C LYS A 6 -19.89 -1.38 14.17
N ILE A 7 -19.24 -2.53 14.10
CA ILE A 7 -17.91 -2.70 13.50
C ILE A 7 -18.08 -3.26 12.10
N ALA A 8 -17.67 -2.50 11.11
CA ALA A 8 -17.73 -2.91 9.71
C ALA A 8 -16.31 -2.95 9.11
N ALA A 9 -15.95 -4.03 8.43
CA ALA A 9 -14.66 -4.16 7.74
C ALA A 9 -14.70 -5.22 6.65
N PHE A 10 -13.67 -5.24 5.81
CA PHE A 10 -13.44 -6.31 4.84
C PHE A 10 -12.86 -7.55 5.53
N SER A 11 -13.38 -8.73 5.21
CA SER A 11 -12.96 -10.01 5.79
C SER A 11 -12.39 -10.94 4.69
N PRO A 12 -11.46 -11.86 5.00
CA PRO A 12 -10.90 -12.14 6.33
C PRO A 12 -9.73 -11.21 6.70
N PHE A 13 -9.51 -11.02 8.00
CA PHE A 13 -8.27 -10.41 8.48
C PHE A 13 -7.07 -11.34 8.23
N PRO A 14 -5.88 -10.79 7.95
CA PRO A 14 -4.67 -11.59 7.86
C PRO A 14 -4.43 -12.35 9.16
N LYS A 15 -4.16 -13.66 9.05
CA LYS A 15 -3.90 -14.52 10.22
C LYS A 15 -2.73 -14.06 11.10
N ALA A 16 -1.83 -13.25 10.53
CA ALA A 16 -0.66 -12.74 11.24
C ALA A 16 -0.97 -11.67 12.30
N ASP A 17 -2.17 -11.10 12.28
CA ASP A 17 -2.48 -9.96 13.16
C ASP A 17 -3.12 -10.37 14.48
N GLU A 18 -3.44 -11.65 14.71
CA GLU A 18 -4.06 -12.23 15.94
C GLU A 18 -5.23 -11.39 16.51
N VAL A 19 -5.78 -10.50 15.69
CA VAL A 19 -6.85 -9.61 16.11
C VAL A 19 -8.17 -10.33 15.94
N ASN A 20 -8.70 -10.83 17.03
CA ASN A 20 -10.02 -11.45 17.07
C ASN A 20 -11.10 -10.37 17.24
N ILE A 21 -11.39 -9.65 16.14
CA ILE A 21 -12.48 -8.69 16.10
C ILE A 21 -13.69 -9.38 15.49
N GLU A 22 -14.77 -9.43 16.26
CA GLU A 22 -16.09 -9.84 15.76
C GLU A 22 -16.66 -8.66 14.95
N LEU A 23 -16.94 -8.90 13.67
CA LEU A 23 -17.52 -7.90 12.79
C LEU A 23 -19.05 -7.99 12.85
N ASP A 24 -19.69 -6.84 13.02
CA ASP A 24 -21.16 -6.73 12.87
C ASP A 24 -21.57 -6.70 11.39
N VAL A 25 -20.69 -6.17 10.53
CA VAL A 25 -20.90 -6.06 9.07
C VAL A 25 -19.62 -6.43 8.33
N VAL A 26 -19.72 -7.40 7.43
CA VAL A 26 -18.65 -7.72 6.47
C VAL A 26 -18.90 -6.90 5.22
N LEU A 27 -17.91 -6.06 4.86
CA LEU A 27 -17.97 -5.23 3.66
C LEU A 27 -17.27 -5.93 2.49
N SER A 28 -17.79 -5.67 1.31
CA SER A 28 -17.20 -6.02 0.01
C SER A 28 -16.86 -4.76 -0.79
N ASP A 29 -16.18 -4.94 -1.90
CA ASP A 29 -15.92 -3.85 -2.85
C ASP A 29 -17.22 -3.27 -3.41
N GLY A 30 -17.40 -1.96 -3.34
CA GLY A 30 -18.58 -1.24 -3.79
C GLY A 30 -19.74 -1.21 -2.80
N ASP A 31 -19.60 -1.87 -1.63
CA ASP A 31 -20.63 -1.76 -0.59
C ASP A 31 -20.71 -0.33 -0.06
N THR A 32 -21.93 0.07 0.37
CA THR A 32 -22.15 1.40 0.93
C THR A 32 -22.57 1.34 2.39
N ILE A 33 -22.09 2.31 3.15
CA ILE A 33 -22.53 2.59 4.52
C ILE A 33 -23.30 3.91 4.47
N ASP A 34 -24.62 3.81 4.65
CA ASP A 34 -25.50 4.98 4.62
C ASP A 34 -25.66 5.56 6.03
N GLY A 35 -25.37 6.85 6.19
CA GLY A 35 -25.73 7.66 7.33
C GLY A 35 -26.96 8.51 7.03
N THR A 36 -27.32 9.42 7.96
CA THR A 36 -28.47 10.32 7.77
C THR A 36 -28.22 11.34 6.66
N GLU A 37 -26.98 11.82 6.55
CA GLU A 37 -26.58 12.90 5.62
C GLU A 37 -25.32 12.56 4.80
N PHE A 38 -24.90 11.29 4.80
CA PHE A 38 -23.73 10.85 4.06
C PHE A 38 -23.87 9.42 3.57
N ARG A 39 -23.11 9.12 2.50
CA ARG A 39 -22.90 7.76 1.99
C ARG A 39 -21.43 7.50 1.80
N LEU A 40 -20.89 6.50 2.49
CA LEU A 40 -19.52 6.01 2.31
C LEU A 40 -19.54 4.77 1.41
N GLU A 41 -18.86 4.84 0.27
CA GLU A 41 -18.61 3.68 -0.58
C GLU A 41 -17.29 3.02 -0.19
N ALA A 42 -17.32 1.71 0.05
CA ALA A 42 -16.13 0.91 0.35
C ALA A 42 -15.41 0.53 -0.96
N LEU A 43 -14.16 0.87 -1.07
CA LEU A 43 -13.30 0.56 -2.21
C LEU A 43 -12.23 -0.43 -1.75
N HIS A 44 -12.28 -1.67 -2.22
CA HIS A 44 -11.24 -2.65 -1.93
C HIS A 44 -9.95 -2.25 -2.63
N THR A 45 -8.92 -1.97 -1.83
CA THR A 45 -7.61 -1.48 -2.28
C THR A 45 -6.49 -2.35 -1.68
N PRO A 46 -6.38 -3.62 -2.11
CA PRO A 46 -5.35 -4.52 -1.60
C PRO A 46 -3.95 -4.04 -1.98
N GLY A 47 -2.95 -4.55 -1.26
CA GLY A 47 -1.55 -4.31 -1.55
C GLY A 47 -0.74 -3.87 -0.35
N HIS A 48 -1.18 -2.89 0.45
CA HIS A 48 -0.64 -2.65 1.78
C HIS A 48 -1.01 -3.81 2.71
N ALA A 49 -2.29 -4.12 2.77
CA ALA A 49 -2.87 -5.30 3.40
C ALA A 49 -3.89 -5.93 2.42
N PRO A 50 -4.10 -7.26 2.46
CA PRO A 50 -5.00 -7.94 1.53
C PRO A 50 -6.47 -7.55 1.71
N ASN A 51 -6.85 -7.12 2.91
CA ASN A 51 -8.21 -6.71 3.28
C ASN A 51 -8.37 -5.18 3.41
N HIS A 52 -7.44 -4.41 2.83
CA HIS A 52 -7.49 -2.95 2.95
C HIS A 52 -8.68 -2.36 2.19
N LEU A 53 -9.38 -1.43 2.83
CA LEU A 53 -10.43 -0.61 2.23
C LEU A 53 -10.02 0.87 2.27
N CYS A 54 -10.22 1.56 1.15
CA CYS A 54 -10.45 3.00 1.14
C CYS A 54 -11.95 3.26 1.19
N PHE A 55 -12.33 4.47 1.58
CA PHE A 55 -13.73 4.89 1.57
C PHE A 55 -13.90 6.19 0.80
N TRP A 56 -14.90 6.22 -0.08
CA TRP A 56 -15.29 7.39 -0.83
C TRP A 56 -16.54 8.04 -0.23
N LEU A 57 -16.45 9.33 0.08
CA LEU A 57 -17.55 10.17 0.55
C LEU A 57 -17.85 11.22 -0.52
N ASP A 58 -18.92 10.99 -1.31
CA ASP A 58 -19.22 11.82 -2.48
C ASP A 58 -19.67 13.24 -2.09
N GLU A 59 -20.43 13.38 -1.03
CA GLU A 59 -20.96 14.67 -0.53
C GLU A 59 -19.83 15.65 -0.22
N GLU A 60 -18.75 15.17 0.41
CA GLU A 60 -17.58 15.96 0.78
C GLU A 60 -16.46 15.88 -0.27
N ARG A 61 -16.62 15.07 -1.30
CA ARG A 61 -15.60 14.76 -2.30
C ARG A 61 -14.28 14.33 -1.66
N ALA A 62 -14.39 13.57 -0.58
CA ALA A 62 -13.28 13.13 0.27
C ALA A 62 -13.01 11.63 0.09
N LEU A 63 -11.74 11.29 -0.10
CA LEU A 63 -11.25 9.93 -0.19
C LEU A 63 -10.46 9.58 1.07
N PHE A 64 -10.99 8.70 1.90
CA PHE A 64 -10.29 8.16 3.07
C PHE A 64 -9.43 6.99 2.63
N THR A 65 -8.13 7.14 2.71
CA THR A 65 -7.18 6.18 2.15
C THR A 65 -6.56 5.24 3.17
N GLY A 66 -6.86 5.39 4.47
CA GLY A 66 -6.21 4.60 5.51
C GLY A 66 -4.69 4.61 5.32
N ASP A 67 -4.08 3.42 5.37
CA ASP A 67 -2.63 3.28 5.18
C ASP A 67 -2.22 3.03 3.72
N HIS A 68 -3.14 3.13 2.76
CA HIS A 68 -2.81 2.97 1.35
C HIS A 68 -2.06 4.18 0.76
N VAL A 69 -2.46 5.39 1.17
CA VAL A 69 -1.81 6.66 0.84
C VAL A 69 -1.70 7.49 2.10
N LEU A 70 -0.50 7.90 2.46
CA LEU A 70 -0.16 8.64 3.68
C LEU A 70 0.41 10.01 3.33
N ASN A 71 0.39 10.96 4.29
CA ASN A 71 1.09 12.22 4.16
C ASN A 71 2.36 12.23 5.03
N GLY A 72 3.46 12.77 4.50
CA GLY A 72 4.75 12.88 5.19
C GLY A 72 5.56 11.59 5.28
N THR A 73 5.02 10.46 4.80
CA THR A 73 5.72 9.17 4.74
C THR A 73 5.22 8.31 3.60
N THR A 74 5.90 7.21 3.31
CA THR A 74 5.45 6.27 2.28
C THR A 74 4.88 5.00 2.89
N THR A 75 3.81 4.50 2.31
CA THR A 75 3.17 3.24 2.71
C THR A 75 4.13 2.06 2.58
N VAL A 76 4.17 1.22 3.58
CA VAL A 76 4.96 -0.03 3.56
C VAL A 76 4.14 -1.15 2.95
N VAL A 77 4.69 -1.81 1.94
CA VAL A 77 4.16 -3.06 1.40
C VAL A 77 5.00 -4.20 1.95
N ASN A 78 4.41 -5.02 2.82
CA ASN A 78 5.13 -6.09 3.51
C ASN A 78 4.65 -7.48 3.06
N PRO A 79 5.41 -8.21 2.22
CA PRO A 79 5.01 -9.52 1.73
C PRO A 79 4.81 -10.57 2.83
N GLN A 80 5.49 -10.43 3.97
CA GLN A 80 5.35 -11.36 5.10
C GLN A 80 4.00 -11.23 5.82
N ARG A 81 3.29 -10.12 5.61
CA ARG A 81 1.95 -9.84 6.13
C ARG A 81 0.88 -9.79 5.04
N GLY A 82 1.15 -10.41 3.89
CA GLY A 82 0.21 -10.45 2.78
C GLY A 82 0.22 -9.19 1.90
N GLY A 83 1.17 -8.28 2.12
CA GLY A 83 1.35 -7.13 1.23
C GLY A 83 1.84 -7.55 -0.16
N ASP A 84 1.31 -6.93 -1.20
CA ASP A 84 1.62 -7.23 -2.61
C ASP A 84 1.80 -5.94 -3.41
N MET A 85 2.97 -5.79 -4.06
CA MET A 85 3.31 -4.57 -4.80
C MET A 85 2.55 -4.46 -6.13
N VAL A 86 2.13 -5.57 -6.74
CA VAL A 86 1.32 -5.56 -7.95
C VAL A 86 -0.05 -5.00 -7.61
N GLN A 87 -0.72 -5.62 -6.63
CA GLN A 87 -2.04 -5.18 -6.15
C GLN A 87 -2.01 -3.74 -5.63
N TYR A 88 -0.93 -3.35 -4.93
CA TYR A 88 -0.77 -1.99 -4.43
C TYR A 88 -0.77 -0.95 -5.56
N LEU A 89 -0.02 -1.20 -6.63
CA LEU A 89 0.01 -0.31 -7.79
C LEU A 89 -1.30 -0.31 -8.57
N GLU A 90 -1.96 -1.46 -8.72
CA GLU A 90 -3.29 -1.55 -9.33
C GLU A 90 -4.33 -0.75 -8.53
N SER A 91 -4.28 -0.85 -7.21
CA SER A 91 -5.14 -0.06 -6.32
C SER A 91 -4.89 1.44 -6.43
N LEU A 92 -3.63 1.89 -6.49
CA LEU A 92 -3.30 3.30 -6.75
C LEU A 92 -3.85 3.78 -8.11
N GLU A 93 -3.69 2.97 -9.16
CA GLU A 93 -4.23 3.30 -10.49
C GLU A 93 -5.77 3.32 -10.52
N ARG A 94 -6.41 2.48 -9.71
CA ARG A 94 -7.87 2.52 -9.50
C ARG A 94 -8.27 3.84 -8.85
N LEU A 95 -7.62 4.25 -7.76
CA LEU A 95 -7.91 5.50 -7.07
C LEU A 95 -7.70 6.72 -7.97
N ARG A 96 -6.67 6.72 -8.82
CA ARG A 96 -6.42 7.77 -9.83
C ARG A 96 -7.56 7.95 -10.84
N LYS A 97 -8.35 6.92 -11.10
CA LYS A 97 -9.48 6.97 -12.03
C LYS A 97 -10.75 7.51 -11.39
N LEU A 98 -10.79 7.63 -10.07
CA LEU A 98 -11.91 8.27 -9.38
C LEU A 98 -12.02 9.73 -9.82
N ARG A 99 -13.23 10.12 -10.18
CA ARG A 99 -13.50 11.50 -10.58
C ARG A 99 -14.02 12.28 -9.38
N ARG A 100 -13.80 13.61 -9.43
CA ARG A 100 -14.35 14.54 -8.44
C ARG A 100 -13.73 14.47 -7.03
N VAL A 101 -12.69 13.67 -6.78
CA VAL A 101 -11.97 13.70 -5.51
C VAL A 101 -11.36 15.09 -5.33
N ALA A 102 -11.69 15.77 -4.25
CA ALA A 102 -11.17 17.09 -3.91
C ALA A 102 -10.05 17.00 -2.86
N ARG A 103 -10.11 16.00 -1.99
CA ARG A 103 -9.11 15.81 -0.93
C ARG A 103 -8.90 14.32 -0.60
N ILE A 104 -7.69 14.01 -0.14
CA ILE A 104 -7.34 12.72 0.45
C ILE A 104 -7.24 12.89 1.95
N CYS A 105 -7.94 12.02 2.69
CA CYS A 105 -7.90 11.91 4.15
C CYS A 105 -7.13 10.62 4.52
N PRO A 106 -5.82 10.71 4.83
CA PRO A 106 -4.98 9.54 5.10
C PRO A 106 -5.18 9.00 6.52
N GLY A 107 -4.74 7.77 6.77
CA GLY A 107 -4.69 7.18 8.12
C GLY A 107 -3.65 7.86 9.03
N HIS A 108 -2.61 8.44 8.45
CA HIS A 108 -1.55 9.18 9.14
C HIS A 108 -1.14 10.41 8.34
N GLY A 109 -0.85 11.52 9.06
CA GLY A 109 -0.49 12.82 8.49
C GLY A 109 -1.71 13.69 8.18
N ASP A 110 -1.46 14.84 7.58
CA ASP A 110 -2.49 15.84 7.29
C ASP A 110 -3.29 15.51 6.03
N VAL A 111 -4.47 16.11 5.90
CA VAL A 111 -5.30 16.06 4.69
C VAL A 111 -4.52 16.67 3.51
N MET A 112 -4.69 16.09 2.32
CA MET A 112 -4.03 16.50 1.09
C MET A 112 -5.07 16.98 0.08
N ASP A 113 -4.94 18.25 -0.38
CA ASP A 113 -5.92 18.92 -1.24
C ASP A 113 -5.64 18.78 -2.75
N ASP A 114 -4.57 18.11 -3.15
CA ASP A 114 -4.29 17.77 -4.56
C ASP A 114 -4.19 16.26 -4.76
N PRO A 115 -5.31 15.55 -4.82
CA PRO A 115 -5.34 14.10 -4.96
C PRO A 115 -4.63 13.59 -6.21
N THR A 116 -4.70 14.34 -7.30
CA THR A 116 -4.09 13.95 -8.57
C THR A 116 -2.57 13.94 -8.45
N ALA A 117 -1.99 15.05 -8.00
CA ALA A 117 -0.54 15.14 -7.80
C ALA A 117 -0.03 14.10 -6.79
N VAL A 118 -0.74 13.92 -5.67
CA VAL A 118 -0.37 12.94 -4.64
C VAL A 118 -0.32 11.52 -5.20
N LEU A 119 -1.38 11.08 -5.88
CA LEU A 119 -1.45 9.72 -6.43
C LEU A 119 -0.44 9.51 -7.57
N GLU A 120 -0.18 10.53 -8.39
CA GLU A 120 0.87 10.50 -9.42
C GLU A 120 2.26 10.39 -8.81
N GLU A 121 2.55 11.14 -7.75
CA GLU A 121 3.81 11.06 -7.02
C GLU A 121 4.03 9.67 -6.42
N TYR A 122 3.00 9.07 -5.80
CA TYR A 122 3.07 7.71 -5.26
C TYR A 122 3.44 6.70 -6.33
N VAL A 123 2.77 6.71 -7.48
CA VAL A 123 3.07 5.82 -8.60
C VAL A 123 4.47 6.07 -9.15
N ALA A 124 4.84 7.34 -9.35
CA ALA A 124 6.15 7.73 -9.87
C ALA A 124 7.29 7.30 -8.94
N HIS A 125 7.11 7.46 -7.62
CA HIS A 125 8.08 7.02 -6.61
C HIS A 125 8.29 5.50 -6.66
N ARG A 126 7.22 4.68 -6.75
CA ARG A 126 7.35 3.23 -6.88
C ARG A 126 8.09 2.83 -8.16
N LYS A 127 7.74 3.41 -9.30
CA LYS A 127 8.42 3.18 -10.59
C LYS A 127 9.89 3.63 -10.56
N MET A 128 10.19 4.74 -9.90
CA MET A 128 11.58 5.19 -9.70
C MET A 128 12.37 4.16 -8.90
N ARG A 129 11.82 3.65 -7.80
CA ARG A 129 12.50 2.65 -6.97
C ARG A 129 12.76 1.36 -7.73
N GLU A 130 11.83 0.89 -8.56
CA GLU A 130 12.04 -0.26 -9.44
C GLU A 130 13.19 -0.04 -10.43
N ARG A 131 13.23 1.13 -11.07
CA ARG A 131 14.35 1.49 -11.99
C ARG A 131 15.70 1.47 -11.27
N GLN A 132 15.76 1.98 -10.03
CA GLN A 132 17.00 1.97 -9.24
C GLN A 132 17.44 0.53 -8.90
N ILE A 133 16.51 -0.34 -8.48
CA ILE A 133 16.80 -1.75 -8.20
C ILE A 133 17.32 -2.45 -9.46
N LEU A 134 16.64 -2.30 -10.60
CA LEU A 134 17.05 -2.89 -11.87
C LEU A 134 18.42 -2.39 -12.31
N LYS A 135 18.70 -1.08 -12.19
CA LYS A 135 20.02 -0.50 -12.51
C LYS A 135 21.14 -1.13 -11.67
N LEU A 136 20.89 -1.32 -10.36
CA LEU A 136 21.86 -1.95 -9.46
C LEU A 136 22.11 -3.40 -9.85
N LEU A 137 21.03 -4.17 -10.10
CA LEU A 137 21.14 -5.59 -10.45
C LEU A 137 21.77 -5.84 -11.83
N ARG A 138 21.65 -4.90 -12.78
CA ARG A 138 22.36 -4.94 -14.06
C ARG A 138 23.88 -4.84 -13.88
N ALA A 139 24.34 -4.09 -12.88
CA ALA A 139 25.76 -3.98 -12.59
C ALA A 139 26.34 -5.25 -11.96
N LYS A 140 25.60 -5.88 -11.02
CA LYS A 140 25.95 -7.15 -10.38
C LYS A 140 24.80 -7.69 -9.55
N PRO A 141 24.73 -9.03 -9.35
CA PRO A 141 23.82 -9.65 -8.40
C PRO A 141 23.95 -9.05 -7.00
N ALA A 142 22.84 -8.90 -6.29
CA ALA A 142 22.85 -8.33 -4.94
C ALA A 142 21.78 -8.96 -4.04
N THR A 143 22.08 -9.03 -2.74
CA THR A 143 21.12 -9.40 -1.70
C THR A 143 20.24 -8.21 -1.31
N ILE A 144 19.08 -8.45 -0.69
CA ILE A 144 18.20 -7.38 -0.21
C ILE A 144 18.95 -6.42 0.74
N PRO A 145 19.73 -6.89 1.75
CA PRO A 145 20.51 -5.97 2.57
C PRO A 145 21.45 -5.09 1.77
N LYS A 146 22.09 -5.63 0.71
CA LYS A 146 22.98 -4.83 -0.15
C LYS A 146 22.25 -3.80 -0.98
N ILE A 147 21.07 -4.13 -1.51
CA ILE A 147 20.21 -3.19 -2.23
C ILE A 147 19.80 -2.05 -1.28
N VAL A 148 19.35 -2.38 -0.06
CA VAL A 148 18.95 -1.39 0.93
C VAL A 148 20.12 -0.48 1.30
N SER A 149 21.29 -1.02 1.65
CA SER A 149 22.46 -0.20 2.02
C SER A 149 22.94 0.71 0.89
N THR A 150 22.57 0.42 -0.37
CA THR A 150 22.93 1.23 -1.52
C THR A 150 21.90 2.30 -1.88
N LEU A 151 20.59 2.01 -1.71
CA LEU A 151 19.52 2.88 -2.16
C LEU A 151 18.83 3.67 -1.03
N TYR A 152 19.09 3.34 0.22
CA TYR A 152 18.45 3.93 1.40
C TYR A 152 19.49 4.48 2.39
N THR A 153 20.44 5.24 1.86
CA THR A 153 21.63 5.73 2.59
C THR A 153 21.30 6.70 3.73
N GLU A 154 20.17 7.39 3.65
CA GLU A 154 19.73 8.38 4.65
C GLU A 154 18.62 7.84 5.57
N THR A 155 18.29 6.54 5.45
CA THR A 155 17.22 5.94 6.25
C THR A 155 17.71 5.69 7.68
N PRO A 156 17.00 6.17 8.72
CA PRO A 156 17.32 5.87 10.10
C PRO A 156 17.34 4.36 10.39
N ASP A 157 18.23 3.93 11.29
CA ASP A 157 18.43 2.51 11.60
C ASP A 157 17.14 1.78 11.98
N GLY A 158 16.25 2.43 12.70
CA GLY A 158 14.94 1.89 13.08
C GLY A 158 14.01 1.56 11.91
N LEU A 159 14.26 2.13 10.72
CA LEU A 159 13.46 1.94 9.52
C LEU A 159 14.10 1.01 8.47
N ILE A 160 15.32 0.54 8.71
CA ILE A 160 16.06 -0.34 7.78
C ILE A 160 15.28 -1.63 7.49
N GLU A 161 14.66 -2.22 8.51
CA GLU A 161 13.89 -3.46 8.31
C GLU A 161 12.63 -3.21 7.46
N MET A 162 11.98 -2.05 7.60
CA MET A 162 10.86 -1.65 6.72
C MET A 162 11.33 -1.48 5.28
N SER A 163 12.50 -0.86 5.07
CA SER A 163 13.12 -0.73 3.74
C SER A 163 13.43 -2.09 3.11
N ARG A 164 13.89 -3.08 3.90
CA ARG A 164 14.11 -4.47 3.41
C ARG A 164 12.82 -5.12 2.93
N ARG A 165 11.74 -4.97 3.69
CA ARG A 165 10.40 -5.49 3.29
C ARG A 165 9.92 -4.82 2.01
N GLN A 166 10.10 -3.52 1.90
CA GLN A 166 9.74 -2.75 0.72
C GLN A 166 10.52 -3.18 -0.53
N VAL A 167 11.84 -3.33 -0.41
CA VAL A 167 12.68 -3.87 -1.51
C VAL A 167 12.26 -5.27 -1.90
N HIS A 168 11.95 -6.12 -0.92
CA HIS A 168 11.46 -7.47 -1.19
C HIS A 168 10.15 -7.46 -1.98
N ALA A 169 9.20 -6.61 -1.63
CA ALA A 169 7.95 -6.45 -2.37
C ALA A 169 8.18 -6.05 -3.84
N HIS A 170 9.07 -5.08 -4.08
CA HIS A 170 9.48 -4.70 -5.45
C HIS A 170 10.13 -5.86 -6.20
N LEU A 171 11.01 -6.61 -5.56
CA LEU A 171 11.69 -7.74 -6.19
C LEU A 171 10.72 -8.88 -6.54
N LEU A 172 9.74 -9.16 -5.70
CA LEU A 172 8.70 -10.15 -5.99
C LEU A 172 7.85 -9.73 -7.20
N LYS A 173 7.47 -8.45 -7.28
CA LYS A 173 6.78 -7.91 -8.45
C LYS A 173 7.63 -8.00 -9.72
N LEU A 174 8.89 -7.55 -9.67
CA LEU A 174 9.79 -7.62 -10.82
C LEU A 174 10.07 -9.06 -11.26
N LYS A 175 10.06 -10.01 -10.32
CA LYS A 175 10.15 -11.45 -10.62
C LYS A 175 8.89 -11.97 -11.32
N ALA A 176 7.71 -11.58 -10.87
CA ALA A 176 6.44 -11.92 -11.54
C ALA A 176 6.39 -11.38 -12.98
N GLU A 177 7.04 -10.23 -13.23
CA GLU A 177 7.21 -9.65 -14.57
C GLU A 177 8.35 -10.29 -15.39
N GLY A 178 9.05 -11.30 -14.88
CA GLY A 178 10.16 -11.95 -15.56
C GLY A 178 11.44 -11.12 -15.69
N LYS A 179 11.54 -10.00 -14.96
CA LYS A 179 12.69 -9.06 -15.08
C LYS A 179 13.86 -9.42 -14.19
N VAL A 180 13.61 -10.13 -13.09
CA VAL A 180 14.63 -10.57 -12.15
C VAL A 180 14.39 -11.99 -11.67
N SER A 181 15.43 -12.68 -11.26
CA SER A 181 15.39 -14.00 -10.63
C SER A 181 16.06 -13.97 -9.26
N GLY A 182 15.56 -14.79 -8.35
CA GLY A 182 16.03 -14.90 -6.97
C GLY A 182 14.95 -15.41 -6.04
N SER A 183 15.31 -15.63 -4.78
CA SER A 183 14.37 -16.10 -3.76
C SER A 183 14.78 -15.63 -2.37
N GLY A 184 13.83 -15.07 -1.62
CA GLY A 184 14.01 -14.69 -0.23
C GLY A 184 14.97 -13.54 0.03
N ALA A 185 15.16 -13.25 1.32
CA ALA A 185 15.89 -12.05 1.76
C ALA A 185 17.41 -12.20 1.76
N LYS A 186 17.93 -13.44 1.90
CA LYS A 186 19.38 -13.72 2.07
C LYS A 186 20.07 -14.17 0.79
N THR A 187 19.32 -14.57 -0.24
CA THR A 187 19.86 -14.99 -1.53
C THR A 187 20.11 -13.77 -2.45
N SER A 188 21.04 -13.91 -3.37
CA SER A 188 21.28 -12.88 -4.39
C SER A 188 20.16 -12.88 -5.42
N TRP A 189 19.73 -11.69 -5.78
CA TRP A 189 18.86 -11.41 -6.91
C TRP A 189 19.68 -10.96 -8.10
N THR A 190 19.24 -11.31 -9.31
CA THR A 190 19.90 -11.00 -10.56
C THR A 190 18.87 -10.63 -11.63
N ILE A 191 19.31 -9.98 -12.68
CA ILE A 191 18.48 -9.79 -13.90
C ILE A 191 18.21 -11.16 -14.53
N SER A 192 16.99 -11.36 -15.00
CA SER A 192 16.59 -12.58 -15.76
C SER A 192 17.05 -12.52 -17.19
#